data_fd4083e422c6c6a0d19b8c94f990a16b
#
_entry.id   fd4083e422c6c6a0d19b8c94f990a16b
#
_cell.length_a   1.000
_cell.length_b   1.000
_cell.length_c   1.000
_cell.angle_alpha   90.00
_cell.angle_beta   90.00
_cell.angle_gamma   90.00
#
_symmetry.space_group_name_H-M   'P 1'
#
loop_
_entity.id
_entity.type
_entity.pdbx_description
1 polymer ?
#
loop_
_entity_poly.entity_id
_entity_poly.type
_entity_poly.pdbx_seq_one_letter_code
_entity_poly.pdbx_strand_id
1 'polypeptide(L)'
;MQVTDVVEQGGVRHRTFETERAGRLIPGVLFDPPEGRHGPLVLLGHGGSGSVFDEYVVALAHRLAREAGCLCVAIDGPVHGRRRGERSDNGDLVLLDFSQVWSSDPTMTDEMVADWRFVLDEVIEACDLEGVPVGYWGLSMGTILGLPLVAADARISAAVLGLCGLTGPTKERLGADASRVTCPVFFLLQLDDALFSEESVRALFDALGSDDKQLHANPGRHGEVPVEAFVASADFLVARLGA
;
A
#
# COMPACT_ATOMS: atom_id res chain seq x y z
N MET A 1 0.46 6.65 18.98
CA MET A 1 -0.76 6.50 18.16
C MET A 1 -2.01 6.68 19.03
N GLN A 2 -2.96 7.54 18.63
CA GLN A 2 -4.22 7.79 19.34
C GLN A 2 -5.39 7.22 18.52
N VAL A 3 -6.15 6.28 19.08
CA VAL A 3 -7.38 5.78 18.43
C VAL A 3 -8.48 6.82 18.57
N THR A 4 -9.11 7.21 17.47
CA THR A 4 -10.13 8.27 17.39
C THR A 4 -11.54 7.73 17.21
N ASP A 5 -11.67 6.52 16.65
CA ASP A 5 -12.96 5.85 16.43
C ASP A 5 -12.77 4.33 16.35
N VAL A 6 -13.80 3.57 16.72
CA VAL A 6 -13.82 2.11 16.63
C VAL A 6 -15.17 1.65 16.10
N VAL A 7 -15.14 0.96 14.96
CA VAL A 7 -16.34 0.39 14.32
C VAL A 7 -16.13 -1.09 14.07
N GLU A 8 -17.14 -1.90 14.29
CA GLU A 8 -17.10 -3.33 13.97
C GLU A 8 -17.96 -3.61 12.74
N GLN A 9 -17.35 -4.20 11.72
CA GLN A 9 -18.03 -4.50 10.46
C GLN A 9 -17.61 -5.89 9.96
N GLY A 10 -18.58 -6.78 9.77
CA GLY A 10 -18.34 -8.12 9.22
C GLY A 10 -17.36 -8.97 10.04
N GLY A 11 -17.30 -8.77 11.37
CA GLY A 11 -16.38 -9.47 12.27
C GLY A 11 -14.93 -8.96 12.24
N VAL A 12 -14.68 -7.81 11.61
CA VAL A 12 -13.41 -7.09 11.63
C VAL A 12 -13.61 -5.77 12.36
N ARG A 13 -12.74 -5.48 13.31
CA ARG A 13 -12.75 -4.23 14.05
C ARG A 13 -11.88 -3.21 13.35
N HIS A 14 -12.47 -2.08 12.96
CA HIS A 14 -11.75 -0.93 12.41
C HIS A 14 -11.42 0.04 13.53
N ARG A 15 -10.15 0.26 13.79
CA ARG A 15 -9.67 1.28 14.72
C ARG A 15 -9.06 2.43 13.92
N THR A 16 -9.82 3.49 13.73
CA THR A 16 -9.31 4.72 13.13
C THR A 16 -8.36 5.39 14.10
N PHE A 17 -7.21 5.83 13.64
CA PHE A 17 -6.22 6.47 14.48
C PHE A 17 -5.64 7.74 13.85
N GLU A 18 -5.02 8.53 14.70
CA GLU A 18 -4.14 9.63 14.33
C GLU A 18 -2.84 9.52 15.12
N THR A 19 -1.74 9.82 14.45
CA THR A 19 -0.44 9.99 15.06
C THR A 19 0.30 11.13 14.41
N GLU A 20 1.41 11.59 15.00
CA GLU A 20 2.16 12.74 14.50
C GLU A 20 3.66 12.41 14.47
N ARG A 21 4.30 12.72 13.34
CA ARG A 21 5.75 12.64 13.16
C ARG A 21 6.28 13.98 12.65
N ALA A 22 7.16 14.61 13.43
CA ALA A 22 7.79 15.89 13.07
C ALA A 22 6.79 16.99 12.66
N GLY A 23 5.66 17.12 13.38
CA GLY A 23 4.60 18.10 13.10
C GLY A 23 3.67 17.71 11.93
N ARG A 24 3.81 16.51 11.37
CA ARG A 24 2.98 16.00 10.27
C ARG A 24 1.94 15.03 10.82
N LEU A 25 0.67 15.32 10.59
CA LEU A 25 -0.42 14.41 10.92
C LEU A 25 -0.37 13.17 10.03
N ILE A 26 -0.46 12.00 10.65
CA ILE A 26 -0.55 10.69 9.98
C ILE A 26 -1.87 10.02 10.40
N PRO A 27 -2.95 10.23 9.66
CA PRO A 27 -4.20 9.53 9.89
C PRO A 27 -4.17 8.17 9.23
N GLY A 28 -4.77 7.18 9.91
CA GLY A 28 -4.84 5.82 9.38
C GLY A 28 -5.96 5.00 10.00
N VAL A 29 -6.01 3.74 9.63
CA VAL A 29 -6.93 2.74 10.15
C VAL A 29 -6.22 1.41 10.33
N LEU A 30 -6.50 0.75 11.46
CA LEU A 30 -6.16 -0.63 11.72
C LEU A 30 -7.41 -1.49 11.50
N PHE A 31 -7.24 -2.63 10.85
CA PHE A 31 -8.26 -3.65 10.69
C PHE A 31 -7.83 -4.88 11.49
N ASP A 32 -8.40 -5.02 12.69
CA ASP A 32 -8.06 -6.14 13.55
C ASP A 32 -8.74 -7.42 13.07
N PRO A 33 -8.04 -8.55 13.07
CA PRO A 33 -8.65 -9.84 12.79
C PRO A 33 -9.67 -10.21 13.88
N PRO A 34 -10.58 -11.17 13.60
CA PRO A 34 -11.47 -11.72 14.61
C PRO A 34 -10.68 -12.24 15.84
N GLU A 35 -11.30 -12.17 17.03
CA GLU A 35 -10.67 -12.58 18.29
C GLU A 35 -10.05 -13.98 18.22
N GLY A 36 -8.86 -14.12 18.81
CA GLY A 36 -8.09 -15.38 18.85
C GLY A 36 -7.30 -15.68 17.58
N ARG A 37 -7.28 -14.78 16.59
CA ARG A 37 -6.41 -14.88 15.42
C ARG A 37 -5.22 -13.92 15.54
N HIS A 38 -4.02 -14.46 15.26
CA HIS A 38 -2.76 -13.73 15.32
C HIS A 38 -1.93 -14.13 14.10
N GLY A 39 -2.10 -13.42 13.02
CA GLY A 39 -1.38 -13.61 11.76
C GLY A 39 -0.35 -12.51 11.53
N PRO A 40 0.18 -12.43 10.29
CA PRO A 40 1.10 -11.39 9.87
C PRO A 40 0.51 -9.98 9.93
N LEU A 41 1.39 -8.98 9.88
CA LEU A 41 1.03 -7.59 9.68
C LEU A 41 1.08 -7.24 8.19
N VAL A 42 0.03 -6.59 7.66
CA VAL A 42 -0.01 -6.16 6.26
C VAL A 42 -0.24 -4.66 6.16
N LEU A 43 0.69 -3.96 5.52
CA LEU A 43 0.58 -2.53 5.19
C LEU A 43 -0.19 -2.37 3.87
N LEU A 44 -1.23 -1.54 3.85
CA LEU A 44 -2.11 -1.33 2.70
C LEU A 44 -1.98 0.10 2.16
N GLY A 45 -1.35 0.25 0.99
CA GLY A 45 -1.25 1.51 0.26
C GLY A 45 -2.41 1.69 -0.71
N HIS A 46 -3.17 2.78 -0.58
CA HIS A 46 -4.28 3.08 -1.48
C HIS A 46 -3.85 3.79 -2.79
N GLY A 47 -4.76 3.86 -3.76
CA GLY A 47 -4.56 4.54 -5.05
C GLY A 47 -4.72 6.06 -4.96
N GLY A 48 -4.32 6.76 -6.04
CA GLY A 48 -4.22 8.22 -6.08
C GLY A 48 -5.54 8.99 -6.19
N SER A 49 -6.69 8.31 -6.28
CA SER A 49 -8.01 8.97 -6.38
C SER A 49 -8.89 8.81 -5.14
N GLY A 50 -8.38 8.15 -4.08
CA GLY A 50 -9.19 7.75 -2.96
C GLY A 50 -8.57 7.99 -1.58
N SER A 51 -8.75 7.03 -0.68
CA SER A 51 -8.29 7.08 0.71
C SER A 51 -8.16 5.68 1.31
N VAL A 52 -7.76 5.60 2.58
CA VAL A 52 -7.73 4.33 3.35
C VAL A 52 -9.10 3.65 3.48
N PHE A 53 -10.20 4.35 3.18
CA PHE A 53 -11.56 3.82 3.25
C PHE A 53 -12.14 3.46 1.88
N ASP A 54 -11.35 3.42 0.83
CA ASP A 54 -11.80 2.93 -0.47
C ASP A 54 -12.29 1.49 -0.37
N GLU A 55 -13.38 1.19 -1.08
CA GLU A 55 -14.06 -0.11 -1.00
C GLU A 55 -13.10 -1.29 -1.19
N TYR A 56 -12.18 -1.20 -2.16
CA TYR A 56 -11.22 -2.28 -2.42
C TYR A 56 -10.18 -2.44 -1.30
N VAL A 57 -9.77 -1.34 -0.64
CA VAL A 57 -8.84 -1.39 0.51
C VAL A 57 -9.51 -2.08 1.68
N VAL A 58 -10.74 -1.67 1.99
CA VAL A 58 -11.54 -2.26 3.08
C VAL A 58 -11.83 -3.74 2.78
N ALA A 59 -12.24 -4.08 1.56
CA ALA A 59 -12.52 -5.46 1.17
C ALA A 59 -11.28 -6.36 1.27
N LEU A 60 -10.11 -5.85 0.83
CA LEU A 60 -8.84 -6.56 0.95
C LEU A 60 -8.45 -6.77 2.42
N ALA A 61 -8.52 -5.71 3.23
CA ALA A 61 -8.24 -5.80 4.67
C ALA A 61 -9.15 -6.82 5.36
N HIS A 62 -10.45 -6.82 5.05
CA HIS A 62 -11.42 -7.78 5.58
C HIS A 62 -11.09 -9.22 5.17
N ARG A 63 -10.69 -9.43 3.90
CA ARG A 63 -10.27 -10.75 3.44
C ARG A 63 -9.06 -11.25 4.23
N LEU A 64 -7.99 -10.46 4.27
CA LEU A 64 -6.75 -10.81 4.97
C LEU A 64 -6.98 -11.03 6.47
N ALA A 65 -7.76 -10.18 7.11
CA ALA A 65 -8.07 -10.30 8.54
C ALA A 65 -8.90 -11.55 8.86
N ARG A 66 -9.95 -11.85 8.08
CA ARG A 66 -10.86 -12.97 8.35
C ARG A 66 -10.30 -14.32 7.92
N GLU A 67 -9.63 -14.39 6.77
CA GLU A 67 -9.18 -15.67 6.20
C GLU A 67 -7.80 -16.07 6.72
N ALA A 68 -6.89 -15.10 6.91
CA ALA A 68 -5.53 -15.35 7.33
C ALA A 68 -5.16 -14.81 8.73
N GLY A 69 -6.09 -14.13 9.41
CA GLY A 69 -5.83 -13.56 10.73
C GLY A 69 -4.85 -12.38 10.72
N CYS A 70 -4.63 -11.76 9.56
CA CYS A 70 -3.72 -10.63 9.44
C CYS A 70 -4.26 -9.39 10.18
N LEU A 71 -3.39 -8.69 10.90
CA LEU A 71 -3.62 -7.31 11.25
C LEU A 71 -3.27 -6.45 10.03
N CYS A 72 -4.22 -5.65 9.54
CA CYS A 72 -3.94 -4.76 8.42
C CYS A 72 -3.89 -3.31 8.89
N VAL A 73 -2.99 -2.51 8.33
CA VAL A 73 -2.89 -1.08 8.59
C VAL A 73 -2.81 -0.30 7.29
N ALA A 74 -3.59 0.78 7.19
CA ALA A 74 -3.54 1.72 6.08
C ALA A 74 -3.38 3.14 6.61
N ILE A 75 -2.59 3.97 5.94
CA ILE A 75 -2.47 5.41 6.22
C ILE A 75 -2.80 6.22 4.98
N ASP A 76 -3.41 7.39 5.16
CA ASP A 76 -3.70 8.29 4.05
C ASP A 76 -2.41 8.79 3.39
N GLY A 77 -2.38 8.76 2.07
CA GLY A 77 -1.29 9.31 1.26
C GLY A 77 -1.21 10.83 1.35
N PRO A 78 -0.14 11.44 0.81
CA PRO A 78 -0.04 12.90 0.73
C PRO A 78 -1.25 13.49 0.00
N VAL A 79 -1.87 14.54 0.57
CA VAL A 79 -3.07 15.22 0.06
C VAL A 79 -4.30 14.32 -0.15
N HIS A 80 -4.39 13.20 0.57
CA HIS A 80 -5.53 12.29 0.54
C HIS A 80 -6.25 12.23 1.89
N GLY A 81 -7.49 11.76 1.85
CA GLY A 81 -8.28 11.50 3.04
C GLY A 81 -8.25 12.63 4.06
N ARG A 82 -7.85 12.32 5.31
CA ARG A 82 -7.75 13.28 6.41
C ARG A 82 -6.47 14.14 6.40
N ARG A 83 -5.54 13.90 5.46
CA ARG A 83 -4.41 14.82 5.19
C ARG A 83 -4.79 15.98 4.26
N ARG A 84 -5.98 15.95 3.67
CA ARG A 84 -6.51 17.10 2.89
C ARG A 84 -7.04 18.17 3.84
N GLY A 85 -6.78 19.45 3.49
CA GLY A 85 -7.40 20.59 4.19
C GLY A 85 -8.92 20.66 3.96
N GLU A 86 -9.38 20.26 2.78
CA GLU A 86 -10.80 20.13 2.42
C GLU A 86 -11.09 18.73 1.90
N ARG A 87 -12.06 18.06 2.51
CA ARG A 87 -12.49 16.74 2.06
C ARG A 87 -13.13 16.83 0.68
N SER A 88 -12.79 15.90 -0.21
CA SER A 88 -13.38 15.77 -1.54
C SER A 88 -13.73 14.34 -1.84
N ASP A 89 -14.94 14.11 -2.32
CA ASP A 89 -15.38 12.83 -2.86
C ASP A 89 -15.16 12.75 -4.39
N ASN A 90 -14.57 13.78 -4.99
CA ASN A 90 -14.20 13.80 -6.40
C ASN A 90 -12.78 13.24 -6.58
N GLY A 91 -12.69 11.98 -6.97
CA GLY A 91 -11.43 11.28 -7.18
C GLY A 91 -10.51 11.93 -8.23
N ASP A 92 -11.06 12.59 -9.26
CA ASP A 92 -10.27 13.27 -10.28
C ASP A 92 -9.54 14.50 -9.71
N LEU A 93 -10.20 15.25 -8.81
CA LEU A 93 -9.55 16.37 -8.11
C LEU A 93 -8.48 15.88 -7.15
N VAL A 94 -8.73 14.79 -6.43
CA VAL A 94 -7.74 14.19 -5.52
C VAL A 94 -6.50 13.73 -6.31
N LEU A 95 -6.71 13.06 -7.44
CA LEU A 95 -5.63 12.61 -8.33
C LEU A 95 -4.84 13.79 -8.92
N LEU A 96 -5.52 14.89 -9.29
CA LEU A 96 -4.88 16.09 -9.80
C LEU A 96 -3.97 16.71 -8.73
N ASP A 97 -4.46 16.87 -7.49
CA ASP A 97 -3.68 17.43 -6.38
C ASP A 97 -2.47 16.56 -6.05
N PHE A 98 -2.66 15.22 -6.04
CA PHE A 98 -1.55 14.28 -5.90
C PHE A 98 -0.50 14.45 -7.01
N SER A 99 -0.93 14.52 -8.26
CA SER A 99 -0.04 14.68 -9.41
C SER A 99 0.77 15.98 -9.32
N GLN A 100 0.15 17.05 -8.81
CA GLN A 100 0.82 18.32 -8.59
C GLN A 100 1.90 18.22 -7.50
N VAL A 101 1.57 17.63 -6.34
CA VAL A 101 2.54 17.43 -5.25
C VAL A 101 3.65 16.48 -5.69
N TRP A 102 3.32 15.37 -6.36
CA TRP A 102 4.28 14.42 -6.90
C TRP A 102 5.29 15.07 -7.86
N SER A 103 4.83 16.07 -8.64
CA SER A 103 5.68 16.78 -9.60
C SER A 103 6.51 17.90 -8.98
N SER A 104 6.08 18.48 -7.86
CA SER A 104 6.66 19.70 -7.30
C SER A 104 7.41 19.51 -5.97
N ASP A 105 7.10 18.46 -5.21
CA ASP A 105 7.72 18.20 -3.90
C ASP A 105 8.74 17.04 -3.98
N PRO A 106 10.04 17.31 -4.05
CA PRO A 106 11.06 16.28 -4.12
C PRO A 106 11.20 15.46 -2.81
N THR A 107 10.63 15.93 -1.70
CA THR A 107 10.71 15.26 -0.39
C THR A 107 9.54 14.32 -0.13
N MET A 108 8.48 14.40 -0.92
CA MET A 108 7.22 13.67 -0.70
C MET A 108 7.44 12.16 -0.50
N THR A 109 8.26 11.54 -1.33
CA THR A 109 8.53 10.09 -1.24
C THR A 109 9.26 9.73 0.06
N ASP A 110 10.31 10.48 0.42
CA ASP A 110 11.08 10.22 1.64
C ASP A 110 10.24 10.45 2.90
N GLU A 111 9.42 11.49 2.89
CA GLU A 111 8.49 11.77 3.98
C GLU A 111 7.45 10.66 4.14
N MET A 112 6.91 10.14 3.03
CA MET A 112 5.95 9.04 3.09
C MET A 112 6.59 7.72 3.56
N VAL A 113 7.81 7.43 3.13
CA VAL A 113 8.59 6.28 3.66
C VAL A 113 8.81 6.42 5.17
N ALA A 114 9.18 7.61 5.62
CA ALA A 114 9.41 7.88 7.04
C ALA A 114 8.10 7.79 7.85
N ASP A 115 6.98 8.27 7.31
CA ASP A 115 5.65 8.15 7.94
C ASP A 115 5.24 6.68 8.09
N TRP A 116 5.41 5.85 7.05
CA TRP A 116 5.13 4.43 7.10
C TRP A 116 5.98 3.69 8.14
N ARG A 117 7.30 3.96 8.16
CA ARG A 117 8.20 3.32 9.13
C ARG A 117 7.84 3.69 10.56
N PHE A 118 7.51 4.96 10.79
CA PHE A 118 7.07 5.45 12.09
C PHE A 118 5.77 4.74 12.55
N VAL A 119 4.76 4.64 11.66
CA VAL A 119 3.52 3.93 11.98
C VAL A 119 3.76 2.44 12.20
N LEU A 120 4.64 1.82 11.40
CA LEU A 120 5.00 0.41 11.57
C LEU A 120 5.60 0.16 12.96
N ASP A 121 6.51 1.04 13.41
CA ASP A 121 7.11 0.94 14.75
C ASP A 121 6.04 1.07 15.85
N GLU A 122 5.17 2.07 15.76
CA GLU A 122 4.07 2.27 16.72
C GLU A 122 3.07 1.11 16.75
N VAL A 123 2.75 0.51 15.60
CA VAL A 123 1.82 -0.62 15.52
C VAL A 123 2.45 -1.89 16.11
N ILE A 124 3.72 -2.16 15.81
CA ILE A 124 4.45 -3.31 16.38
C ILE A 124 4.48 -3.22 17.89
N GLU A 125 4.83 -2.05 18.45
CA GLU A 125 4.88 -1.83 19.89
C GLU A 125 3.48 -1.93 20.54
N ALA A 126 2.48 -1.26 19.96
CA ALA A 126 1.14 -1.19 20.55
C ALA A 126 0.35 -2.52 20.50
N CYS A 127 0.74 -3.43 19.59
CA CYS A 127 0.06 -4.72 19.38
C CYS A 127 0.92 -5.95 19.72
N ASP A 128 2.11 -5.77 20.32
CA ASP A 128 3.06 -6.83 20.72
C ASP A 128 3.43 -7.75 19.51
N LEU A 129 3.82 -7.13 18.38
CA LEU A 129 4.06 -7.83 17.10
C LEU A 129 5.55 -8.00 16.76
N GLU A 130 6.46 -7.99 17.74
CA GLU A 130 7.89 -8.20 17.50
C GLU A 130 8.15 -9.53 16.80
N GLY A 131 8.85 -9.44 15.65
CA GLY A 131 9.23 -10.62 14.86
C GLY A 131 8.10 -11.21 14.00
N VAL A 132 6.92 -10.60 13.99
CA VAL A 132 5.82 -10.99 13.10
C VAL A 132 6.19 -10.62 11.65
N PRO A 133 5.96 -11.52 10.66
CA PRO A 133 6.19 -11.21 9.25
C PRO A 133 5.35 -10.00 8.81
N VAL A 134 5.97 -9.10 8.02
CA VAL A 134 5.30 -7.90 7.50
C VAL A 134 5.18 -8.01 5.99
N GLY A 135 3.97 -7.80 5.46
CA GLY A 135 3.70 -7.68 4.03
C GLY A 135 3.35 -6.25 3.63
N TYR A 136 3.54 -5.94 2.37
CA TYR A 136 3.06 -4.70 1.75
C TYR A 136 2.14 -5.00 0.58
N TRP A 137 1.03 -4.28 0.48
CA TRP A 137 0.15 -4.29 -0.69
C TRP A 137 -0.15 -2.85 -1.11
N GLY A 138 0.09 -2.51 -2.38
CA GLY A 138 -0.25 -1.19 -2.89
C GLY A 138 -0.09 -1.08 -4.40
N LEU A 139 -1.13 -0.57 -5.07
CA LEU A 139 -1.18 -0.40 -6.52
C LEU A 139 -1.20 1.08 -6.91
N SER A 140 -0.73 1.41 -8.11
CA SER A 140 -0.70 2.78 -8.63
C SER A 140 0.10 3.72 -7.71
N MET A 141 -0.51 4.75 -7.11
CA MET A 141 0.12 5.57 -6.09
C MET A 141 0.68 4.72 -4.94
N GLY A 142 -0.03 3.65 -4.54
CA GLY A 142 0.45 2.70 -3.56
C GLY A 142 1.78 2.04 -3.97
N THR A 143 2.03 1.83 -5.27
CA THR A 143 3.35 1.41 -5.76
C THR A 143 4.35 2.55 -5.80
N ILE A 144 3.96 3.74 -6.27
CA ILE A 144 4.85 4.93 -6.34
C ILE A 144 5.47 5.24 -4.98
N LEU A 145 4.67 5.15 -3.92
CA LEU A 145 5.08 5.48 -2.55
C LEU A 145 5.53 4.25 -1.75
N GLY A 146 5.00 3.06 -2.08
CA GLY A 146 5.27 1.84 -1.35
C GLY A 146 6.52 1.09 -1.79
N LEU A 147 6.85 1.10 -3.08
CA LEU A 147 8.09 0.47 -3.56
C LEU A 147 9.33 1.05 -2.88
N PRO A 148 9.48 2.38 -2.71
CA PRO A 148 10.56 2.96 -1.90
C PRO A 148 10.56 2.50 -0.43
N LEU A 149 9.39 2.31 0.17
CA LEU A 149 9.27 1.77 1.52
C LEU A 149 9.75 0.31 1.58
N VAL A 150 9.29 -0.55 0.65
CA VAL A 150 9.73 -1.96 0.57
C VAL A 150 11.24 -2.07 0.40
N ALA A 151 11.84 -1.17 -0.40
CA ALA A 151 13.29 -1.10 -0.59
C ALA A 151 14.06 -0.59 0.66
N ALA A 152 13.41 0.21 1.52
CA ALA A 152 14.04 0.86 2.66
C ALA A 152 13.86 0.12 3.99
N ASP A 153 12.89 -0.79 4.10
CA ASP A 153 12.57 -1.48 5.36
C ASP A 153 12.63 -3.01 5.21
N ALA A 154 13.70 -3.59 5.74
CA ALA A 154 13.96 -5.03 5.65
C ALA A 154 12.95 -5.92 6.42
N ARG A 155 12.06 -5.34 7.23
CA ARG A 155 10.98 -6.08 7.89
C ARG A 155 9.91 -6.53 6.89
N ILE A 156 9.79 -5.83 5.74
CA ILE A 156 8.82 -6.19 4.70
C ILE A 156 9.36 -7.40 3.94
N SER A 157 8.75 -8.56 4.16
CA SER A 157 9.19 -9.86 3.68
C SER A 157 8.45 -10.36 2.44
N ALA A 158 7.38 -9.69 2.01
CA ALA A 158 6.68 -9.92 0.74
C ALA A 158 5.92 -8.66 0.30
N ALA A 159 5.78 -8.43 -1.01
CA ALA A 159 5.09 -7.27 -1.53
C ALA A 159 4.19 -7.59 -2.71
N VAL A 160 3.03 -6.91 -2.77
CA VAL A 160 2.19 -6.76 -3.96
C VAL A 160 2.31 -5.33 -4.45
N LEU A 161 2.75 -5.17 -5.69
CA LEU A 161 2.98 -3.90 -6.36
C LEU A 161 2.32 -3.94 -7.75
N GLY A 162 2.29 -2.83 -8.45
CA GLY A 162 1.82 -2.80 -9.84
C GLY A 162 1.08 -1.52 -10.20
N LEU A 163 0.51 -1.50 -11.40
CA LEU A 163 -0.17 -0.33 -11.98
C LEU A 163 0.69 0.93 -11.92
N CYS A 164 1.99 0.75 -12.09
CA CYS A 164 3.00 1.80 -12.06
C CYS A 164 4.16 1.39 -12.95
N GLY A 165 4.77 2.35 -13.64
CA GLY A 165 5.89 2.11 -14.55
C GLY A 165 7.07 3.04 -14.29
N LEU A 166 8.21 2.80 -14.93
CA LEU A 166 9.38 3.69 -14.93
C LEU A 166 9.11 4.95 -15.75
N THR A 167 8.20 5.78 -15.24
CA THR A 167 7.82 7.07 -15.84
C THR A 167 7.48 8.07 -14.76
N GLY A 168 7.22 9.33 -15.16
CA GLY A 168 6.83 10.38 -14.24
C GLY A 168 7.99 10.99 -13.45
N PRO A 169 7.67 11.87 -12.48
CA PRO A 169 8.65 12.68 -11.75
C PRO A 169 9.68 11.86 -10.96
N THR A 170 9.28 10.72 -10.41
CA THR A 170 10.13 9.88 -9.55
C THR A 170 10.69 8.65 -10.24
N LYS A 171 10.69 8.57 -11.57
CA LYS A 171 11.12 7.38 -12.34
C LYS A 171 12.52 6.90 -11.99
N GLU A 172 13.48 7.82 -11.82
CA GLU A 172 14.86 7.46 -11.51
C GLU A 172 14.98 6.89 -10.08
N ARG A 173 14.25 7.48 -9.13
CA ARG A 173 14.15 7.00 -7.76
C ARG A 173 13.49 5.62 -7.72
N LEU A 174 12.38 5.43 -8.44
CA LEU A 174 11.68 4.13 -8.52
C LEU A 174 12.60 3.04 -9.10
N GLY A 175 13.37 3.33 -10.15
CA GLY A 175 14.32 2.39 -10.73
C GLY A 175 15.45 2.01 -9.77
N ALA A 176 16.01 2.99 -9.06
CA ALA A 176 17.04 2.76 -8.06
C ALA A 176 16.52 1.96 -6.85
N ASP A 177 15.32 2.26 -6.36
CA ASP A 177 14.71 1.55 -5.26
C ASP A 177 14.27 0.13 -5.67
N ALA A 178 13.73 -0.05 -6.90
CA ALA A 178 13.36 -1.36 -7.42
C ALA A 178 14.51 -2.36 -7.38
N SER A 179 15.71 -1.95 -7.74
CA SER A 179 16.90 -2.83 -7.69
C SER A 179 17.28 -3.31 -6.29
N ARG A 180 16.77 -2.65 -5.24
CA ARG A 180 17.00 -3.01 -3.83
C ARG A 180 15.87 -3.85 -3.22
N VAL A 181 14.74 -3.99 -3.92
CA VAL A 181 13.64 -4.87 -3.50
C VAL A 181 14.06 -6.31 -3.76
N THR A 182 14.31 -7.07 -2.69
CA THR A 182 14.77 -8.48 -2.77
C THR A 182 13.77 -9.48 -2.22
N CYS A 183 12.72 -9.02 -1.53
CA CYS A 183 11.64 -9.90 -1.07
C CYS A 183 10.78 -10.41 -2.25
N PRO A 184 10.02 -11.50 -2.08
CA PRO A 184 9.05 -11.97 -3.06
C PRO A 184 8.06 -10.88 -3.49
N VAL A 185 7.82 -10.75 -4.80
CA VAL A 185 6.92 -9.72 -5.36
C VAL A 185 5.90 -10.32 -6.31
N PHE A 186 4.62 -9.99 -6.07
CA PHE A 186 3.53 -10.12 -7.02
C PHE A 186 3.28 -8.77 -7.67
N PHE A 187 3.39 -8.69 -9.00
CA PHE A 187 3.31 -7.42 -9.72
C PHE A 187 2.16 -7.43 -10.73
N LEU A 188 1.27 -6.43 -10.63
CA LEU A 188 0.08 -6.30 -11.49
C LEU A 188 0.31 -5.34 -12.65
N LEU A 189 -0.10 -5.74 -13.84
CA LEU A 189 -0.09 -4.97 -15.08
C LEU A 189 -1.49 -5.03 -15.71
N GLN A 190 -2.04 -3.86 -16.09
CA GLN A 190 -3.24 -3.74 -16.93
C GLN A 190 -2.82 -3.43 -18.38
N LEU A 191 -3.32 -4.21 -19.35
CA LEU A 191 -2.87 -4.13 -20.75
C LEU A 191 -3.40 -2.89 -21.48
N ASP A 192 -4.55 -2.36 -21.06
CA ASP A 192 -5.19 -1.18 -21.64
C ASP A 192 -5.03 0.06 -20.74
N ASP A 193 -3.98 0.09 -19.89
CA ASP A 193 -3.70 1.20 -18.99
C ASP A 193 -3.30 2.46 -19.77
N ALA A 194 -4.08 3.53 -19.60
CA ALA A 194 -3.81 4.82 -20.25
C ALA A 194 -2.85 5.72 -19.45
N LEU A 195 -2.58 5.39 -18.18
CA LEU A 195 -1.68 6.17 -17.31
C LEU A 195 -0.24 5.67 -17.39
N PHE A 196 -0.06 4.35 -17.48
CA PHE A 196 1.26 3.71 -17.53
C PHE A 196 1.31 2.72 -18.70
N SER A 197 2.17 2.99 -19.70
CA SER A 197 2.34 2.08 -20.82
C SER A 197 2.86 0.71 -20.36
N GLU A 198 2.44 -0.35 -21.05
CA GLU A 198 2.92 -1.72 -20.80
C GLU A 198 4.45 -1.79 -20.74
N GLU A 199 5.13 -1.09 -21.67
CA GLU A 199 6.59 -1.03 -21.71
C GLU A 199 7.18 -0.46 -20.42
N SER A 200 6.63 0.66 -19.92
CA SER A 200 7.12 1.30 -18.70
C SER A 200 6.88 0.46 -17.44
N VAL A 201 5.75 -0.26 -17.39
CA VAL A 201 5.40 -1.18 -16.29
C VAL A 201 6.32 -2.41 -16.30
N ARG A 202 6.56 -3.01 -17.45
CA ARG A 202 7.52 -4.12 -17.61
C ARG A 202 8.95 -3.68 -17.24
N ALA A 203 9.35 -2.49 -17.64
CA ALA A 203 10.67 -1.95 -17.28
C ALA A 203 10.84 -1.81 -15.75
N LEU A 204 9.78 -1.39 -15.03
CA LEU A 204 9.82 -1.33 -13.56
C LEU A 204 9.88 -2.75 -12.94
N PHE A 205 9.08 -3.68 -13.46
CA PHE A 205 9.11 -5.07 -13.02
C PHE A 205 10.50 -5.72 -13.25
N ASP A 206 11.10 -5.50 -14.42
CA ASP A 206 12.41 -6.05 -14.75
C ASP A 206 13.51 -5.48 -13.84
N ALA A 207 13.37 -4.21 -13.41
CA ALA A 207 14.31 -3.54 -12.51
C ALA A 207 14.27 -4.06 -11.06
N LEU A 208 13.22 -4.82 -10.65
CA LEU A 208 13.16 -5.39 -9.31
C LEU A 208 14.30 -6.38 -9.08
N GLY A 209 15.02 -6.21 -7.96
CA GLY A 209 16.13 -7.07 -7.54
C GLY A 209 15.72 -8.43 -6.98
N SER A 210 14.43 -8.69 -6.86
CA SER A 210 13.91 -9.96 -6.37
C SER A 210 14.07 -11.09 -7.39
N ASP A 211 14.59 -12.24 -6.93
CA ASP A 211 14.62 -13.50 -7.70
C ASP A 211 13.26 -14.23 -7.71
N ASP A 212 12.37 -13.93 -6.75
CA ASP A 212 11.01 -14.47 -6.66
C ASP A 212 10.00 -13.38 -6.99
N LYS A 213 9.84 -13.07 -8.28
CA LYS A 213 8.90 -12.07 -8.77
C LYS A 213 8.00 -12.62 -9.87
N GLN A 214 6.72 -12.27 -9.81
CA GLN A 214 5.68 -12.74 -10.72
C GLN A 214 4.95 -11.56 -11.33
N LEU A 215 4.88 -11.49 -12.67
CA LEU A 215 4.11 -10.48 -13.39
C LEU A 215 2.76 -11.07 -13.83
N HIS A 216 1.68 -10.43 -13.38
CA HIS A 216 0.31 -10.78 -13.73
C HIS A 216 -0.31 -9.70 -14.59
N ALA A 217 -0.42 -10.00 -15.90
CA ALA A 217 -1.02 -9.10 -16.87
C ALA A 217 -2.52 -9.42 -17.03
N ASN A 218 -3.36 -8.41 -16.88
CA ASN A 218 -4.81 -8.53 -17.04
C ASN A 218 -5.29 -7.61 -18.17
N PRO A 219 -6.33 -7.98 -18.91
CA PRO A 219 -7.03 -7.04 -19.79
C PRO A 219 -7.72 -5.96 -18.96
N GLY A 220 -7.95 -4.79 -19.58
CA GLY A 220 -8.67 -3.70 -18.96
C GLY A 220 -7.83 -2.47 -18.65
N ARG A 221 -8.53 -1.37 -18.33
CA ARG A 221 -7.94 -0.06 -18.04
C ARG A 221 -7.36 -0.01 -16.62
N HIS A 222 -6.67 1.06 -16.28
CA HIS A 222 -5.95 1.26 -15.03
C HIS A 222 -6.71 0.80 -13.76
N GLY A 223 -7.95 1.23 -13.60
CA GLY A 223 -8.78 0.88 -12.42
C GLY A 223 -9.59 -0.42 -12.56
N GLU A 224 -9.51 -1.13 -13.69
CA GLU A 224 -10.33 -2.30 -13.99
C GLU A 224 -9.61 -3.61 -13.62
N VAL A 225 -8.97 -3.64 -12.45
CA VAL A 225 -8.32 -4.86 -11.95
C VAL A 225 -9.37 -5.91 -11.64
N PRO A 226 -9.29 -7.12 -12.25
CA PRO A 226 -10.24 -8.20 -11.97
C PRO A 226 -10.23 -8.62 -10.49
N VAL A 227 -11.40 -9.00 -9.97
CA VAL A 227 -11.52 -9.49 -8.59
C VAL A 227 -10.59 -10.69 -8.34
N GLU A 228 -10.44 -11.57 -9.33
CA GLU A 228 -9.55 -12.73 -9.28
C GLU A 228 -8.09 -12.32 -9.08
N ALA A 229 -7.67 -11.19 -9.66
CA ALA A 229 -6.31 -10.68 -9.49
C ALA A 229 -6.10 -10.09 -8.08
N PHE A 230 -7.12 -9.44 -7.50
CA PHE A 230 -7.09 -9.03 -6.09
C PHE A 230 -7.00 -10.26 -5.17
N VAL A 231 -7.82 -11.28 -5.41
CA VAL A 231 -7.80 -12.53 -4.64
C VAL A 231 -6.42 -13.19 -4.74
N ALA A 232 -5.90 -13.38 -5.95
CA ALA A 232 -4.59 -14.00 -6.16
C ALA A 232 -3.45 -13.21 -5.48
N SER A 233 -3.53 -11.88 -5.48
CA SER A 233 -2.53 -11.03 -4.81
C SER A 233 -2.59 -11.16 -3.27
N ALA A 234 -3.79 -11.28 -2.70
CA ALA A 234 -3.97 -11.54 -1.27
C ALA A 234 -3.44 -12.94 -0.88
N ASP A 235 -3.79 -13.95 -1.67
CA ASP A 235 -3.34 -15.35 -1.46
C ASP A 235 -1.82 -15.47 -1.57
N PHE A 236 -1.19 -14.70 -2.48
CA PHE A 236 0.26 -14.61 -2.58
C PHE A 236 0.88 -14.09 -1.27
N LEU A 237 0.36 -12.97 -0.71
CA LEU A 237 0.87 -12.45 0.56
C LEU A 237 0.71 -13.48 1.69
N VAL A 238 -0.48 -14.05 1.83
CA VAL A 238 -0.76 -15.06 2.86
C VAL A 238 0.24 -16.20 2.78
N ALA A 239 0.48 -16.73 1.57
CA ALA A 239 1.41 -17.84 1.36
C ALA A 239 2.87 -17.45 1.67
N ARG A 240 3.31 -16.24 1.33
CA ARG A 240 4.69 -15.77 1.57
C ARG A 240 4.93 -15.33 3.02
N LEU A 241 3.90 -14.92 3.72
CA LEU A 241 3.99 -14.53 5.13
C LEU A 241 3.78 -15.70 6.09
N GLY A 242 3.41 -16.88 5.58
CA GLY A 242 3.24 -18.09 6.38
C GLY A 242 1.97 -18.11 7.23
N ALA A 243 0.89 -17.46 6.73
CA ALA A 243 -0.40 -17.38 7.41
C ALA A 243 -1.40 -18.44 6.89
#